data_f2f74b7aa96ab1a60beeab34fd084f6c
#
_entry.id   f2f74b7aa96ab1a60beeab34fd084f6c
#
_cell.length_a   1.000
_cell.length_b   1.000
_cell.length_c   1.000
_cell.angle_alpha   90.00
_cell.angle_beta   90.00
_cell.angle_gamma   90.00
#
_symmetry.space_group_name_H-M   'P 1'
#
loop_
_entity.id
_entity.type
_entity.pdbx_description
1 polymer ?
#
loop_
_entity_poly.entity_id
_entity_poly.type
_entity_poly.pdbx_seq_one_letter_code
_entity_poly.pdbx_strand_id
1 'polypeptide(L)'
;MGVPPQTVSNMSKFESPDPGYWCRRGYAVANVDPRGIGHSEGDFVQFGTQDGKDGYDFIEWAAEQYWCNGRCGLSGNSCVAMTQWRIASQQPPHLACLAPWEGTSDIYRESLYEGGIPATTFVGMVNREAVGENYIDNTAMNAEKYPFVDCDYWKDKEPLWKKITQPVY
;
A
#
# COMPACT_ATOMS: atom_id res chain seq x y z
N MET A 1 4.51 -15.43 14.29
CA MET A 1 5.80 -14.90 14.74
C MET A 1 5.57 -14.11 16.01
N GLY A 2 6.17 -14.55 17.12
CA GLY A 2 5.90 -13.95 18.41
C GLY A 2 6.80 -12.76 18.72
N VAL A 3 6.44 -11.59 18.23
CA VAL A 3 7.03 -10.37 18.80
C VAL A 3 6.50 -10.24 20.22
N PRO A 4 7.38 -10.14 21.24
CA PRO A 4 6.91 -9.98 22.60
C PRO A 4 6.04 -8.74 22.74
N PRO A 5 4.82 -8.82 23.31
CA PRO A 5 3.89 -7.69 23.40
C PRO A 5 4.48 -6.43 24.03
N GLN A 6 5.45 -6.59 24.93
CA GLN A 6 6.14 -5.48 25.59
C GLN A 6 7.10 -4.70 24.68
N THR A 7 7.39 -5.19 23.47
CA THR A 7 8.26 -4.51 22.51
C THR A 7 7.50 -3.67 21.51
N VAL A 8 6.19 -3.76 21.49
CA VAL A 8 5.30 -3.04 20.58
C VAL A 8 4.50 -2.02 21.37
N SER A 9 4.41 -0.78 20.88
CA SER A 9 3.62 0.26 21.53
C SER A 9 2.13 0.08 21.28
N ASN A 10 1.30 0.71 22.12
CA ASN A 10 -0.15 0.76 21.92
C ASN A 10 -0.58 1.64 20.72
N MET A 11 0.37 2.31 20.08
CA MET A 11 0.14 3.12 18.87
C MET A 11 0.43 2.34 17.58
N SER A 12 0.99 1.13 17.69
CA SER A 12 1.26 0.29 16.54
C SER A 12 0.00 -0.03 15.76
N LYS A 13 0.09 0.02 14.45
CA LYS A 13 -0.94 -0.42 13.52
C LYS A 13 -0.51 -1.70 12.84
N PHE A 14 -1.49 -2.47 12.35
CA PHE A 14 -1.23 -3.71 11.63
C PHE A 14 -0.33 -3.44 10.40
N GLU A 15 0.70 -4.25 10.23
CA GLU A 15 1.63 -4.19 9.10
C GLU A 15 2.42 -2.88 8.91
N SER A 16 2.36 -1.96 9.87
CA SER A 16 3.00 -0.64 9.77
C SER A 16 4.13 -0.44 10.78
N PRO A 17 5.06 0.49 10.52
CA PRO A 17 6.09 0.86 11.50
C PRO A 17 5.50 1.33 12.82
N ASP A 18 6.03 0.84 13.93
CA ASP A 18 5.56 1.22 15.27
C ASP A 18 5.97 2.67 15.60
N PRO A 19 5.00 3.61 15.76
CA PRO A 19 5.30 4.99 16.13
C PRO A 19 6.08 5.11 17.45
N GLY A 20 5.78 4.27 18.42
CA GLY A 20 6.48 4.27 19.71
C GLY A 20 7.98 3.97 19.59
N TYR A 21 8.37 3.20 18.58
CA TYR A 21 9.78 2.95 18.28
C TYR A 21 10.41 4.08 17.47
N TRP A 22 9.78 4.50 16.39
CA TRP A 22 10.38 5.39 15.40
C TRP A 22 10.38 6.86 15.84
N CYS A 23 9.32 7.33 16.51
CA CYS A 23 9.26 8.73 16.96
C CYS A 23 10.36 9.05 17.99
N ARG A 24 10.72 8.10 18.85
CA ARG A 24 11.86 8.28 19.79
C ARG A 24 13.22 8.38 19.10
N ARG A 25 13.30 8.07 17.82
CA ARG A 25 14.50 8.14 16.97
C ARG A 25 14.48 9.32 16.01
N GLY A 26 13.56 10.27 16.24
CA GLY A 26 13.48 11.50 15.47
C GLY A 26 12.71 11.39 14.15
N TYR A 27 11.88 10.35 13.98
CA TYR A 27 10.98 10.21 12.84
C TYR A 27 9.55 10.62 13.20
N ALA A 28 8.85 11.24 12.28
CA ALA A 28 7.40 11.28 12.31
C ALA A 28 6.86 10.00 11.61
N VAL A 29 5.80 9.41 12.14
CA VAL A 29 5.13 8.25 11.53
C VAL A 29 3.71 8.64 11.19
N ALA A 30 3.36 8.58 9.92
CA ALA A 30 2.01 8.81 9.43
C ALA A 30 1.38 7.49 9.01
N ASN A 31 0.24 7.16 9.61
CA ASN A 31 -0.63 6.07 9.18
C ASN A 31 -1.84 6.70 8.50
N VAL A 32 -1.92 6.55 7.19
CA VAL A 32 -2.92 7.21 6.34
C VAL A 32 -3.98 6.20 5.94
N ASP A 33 -5.24 6.51 6.19
CA ASP A 33 -6.35 5.75 5.61
C ASP A 33 -6.44 6.09 4.12
N PRO A 34 -6.32 5.11 3.22
CA PRO A 34 -6.42 5.37 1.79
C PRO A 34 -7.84 5.85 1.42
N ARG A 35 -7.96 6.46 0.26
CA ARG A 35 -9.23 6.90 -0.32
C ARG A 35 -10.31 5.83 -0.16
N GLY A 36 -11.48 6.20 0.37
CA GLY A 36 -12.64 5.33 0.56
C GLY A 36 -12.53 4.33 1.71
N ILE A 37 -11.45 4.32 2.48
CA ILE A 37 -11.26 3.43 3.65
C ILE A 37 -11.29 4.26 4.94
N GLY A 38 -11.81 3.65 6.00
CA GLY A 38 -11.95 4.31 7.30
C GLY A 38 -12.82 5.55 7.20
N HIS A 39 -12.23 6.71 7.49
CA HIS A 39 -12.91 8.02 7.41
C HIS A 39 -12.51 8.84 6.18
N SER A 40 -11.71 8.28 5.28
CA SER A 40 -11.33 8.97 4.04
C SER A 40 -12.45 8.92 3.02
N GLU A 41 -12.71 10.05 2.37
CA GLU A 41 -13.75 10.18 1.35
C GLU A 41 -13.37 9.45 0.04
N GLY A 42 -14.38 9.22 -0.81
CA GLY A 42 -14.24 8.68 -2.15
C GLY A 42 -14.34 7.16 -2.22
N ASP A 43 -14.02 6.61 -3.39
CA ASP A 43 -14.08 5.18 -3.67
C ASP A 43 -12.68 4.57 -3.61
N PHE A 44 -12.56 3.40 -3.00
CA PHE A 44 -11.30 2.68 -2.90
C PHE A 44 -11.05 1.81 -4.14
N VAL A 45 -9.99 2.12 -4.87
CA VAL A 45 -9.48 1.30 -5.99
C VAL A 45 -8.15 0.69 -5.58
N GLN A 46 -8.19 -0.57 -5.19
CA GLN A 46 -7.06 -1.28 -4.59
C GLN A 46 -5.88 -1.40 -5.58
N PHE A 47 -4.72 -0.94 -5.17
CA PHE A 47 -3.44 -1.02 -5.91
C PHE A 47 -3.45 -0.40 -7.31
N GLY A 48 -4.41 0.47 -7.62
CA GLY A 48 -4.49 1.16 -8.90
C GLY A 48 -3.62 2.42 -8.99
N THR A 49 -3.60 3.00 -10.18
CA THR A 49 -2.91 4.29 -10.43
C THR A 49 -3.40 5.40 -9.50
N GLN A 50 -4.70 5.39 -9.11
CA GLN A 50 -5.23 6.40 -8.20
C GLN A 50 -4.65 6.29 -6.80
N ASP A 51 -4.47 5.08 -6.29
CA ASP A 51 -3.81 4.83 -5.00
C ASP A 51 -2.37 5.39 -5.00
N GLY A 52 -1.66 5.19 -6.10
CA GLY A 52 -0.34 5.80 -6.30
C GLY A 52 -0.34 7.33 -6.30
N LYS A 53 -1.33 7.98 -6.93
CA LYS A 53 -1.48 9.44 -6.97
C LYS A 53 -1.83 10.02 -5.60
N ASP A 54 -2.72 9.37 -4.87
CA ASP A 54 -3.10 9.82 -3.53
C ASP A 54 -1.90 9.75 -2.58
N GLY A 55 -1.06 8.71 -2.70
CA GLY A 55 0.19 8.62 -1.95
C GLY A 55 1.23 9.66 -2.37
N TYR A 56 1.31 10.01 -3.67
CA TYR A 56 2.12 11.12 -4.14
C TYR A 56 1.69 12.43 -3.47
N ASP A 57 0.40 12.77 -3.54
CA ASP A 57 -0.15 14.01 -2.99
C ASP A 57 0.10 14.09 -1.47
N PHE A 58 -0.05 12.97 -0.76
CA PHE A 58 0.25 12.91 0.67
C PHE A 58 1.73 13.15 0.97
N ILE A 59 2.65 12.57 0.22
CA ILE A 59 4.10 12.75 0.41
C ILE A 59 4.49 14.21 0.20
N GLU A 60 4.01 14.83 -0.87
CA GLU A 60 4.32 16.22 -1.18
C GLU A 60 3.73 17.16 -0.10
N TRP A 61 2.49 16.93 0.34
CA TRP A 61 1.91 17.65 1.46
C TRP A 61 2.71 17.48 2.75
N ALA A 62 3.11 16.24 3.08
CA ALA A 62 3.86 15.94 4.30
C ALA A 62 5.24 16.60 4.31
N ALA A 63 5.89 16.67 3.15
CA ALA A 63 7.20 17.29 3.00
C ALA A 63 7.22 18.80 3.30
N GLU A 64 6.08 19.48 3.10
CA GLU A 64 5.91 20.92 3.39
C GLU A 64 5.58 21.21 4.87
N GLN A 65 5.31 20.18 5.68
CA GLN A 65 4.92 20.40 7.07
C GLN A 65 6.14 20.80 7.94
N TYR A 66 5.92 21.66 8.91
CA TYR A 66 6.98 22.19 9.81
C TYR A 66 7.72 21.10 10.61
N TRP A 67 7.13 19.93 10.77
CA TRP A 67 7.71 18.78 11.47
C TRP A 67 8.46 17.82 10.54
N CYS A 68 8.42 18.03 9.23
CA CYS A 68 9.11 17.21 8.23
C CYS A 68 10.40 17.92 7.76
N ASN A 69 11.42 17.14 7.51
CA ASN A 69 12.68 17.65 6.94
C ASN A 69 12.72 17.62 5.41
N GLY A 70 11.56 17.45 4.77
CA GLY A 70 11.44 17.33 3.30
C GLY A 70 11.82 15.96 2.75
N ARG A 71 11.93 14.92 3.57
CA ARG A 71 12.28 13.56 3.13
C ARG A 71 11.31 12.55 3.73
N CYS A 72 10.56 11.87 2.87
CA CYS A 72 9.61 10.84 3.26
C CYS A 72 10.13 9.46 2.84
N GLY A 73 10.03 8.49 3.74
CA GLY A 73 10.26 7.07 3.42
C GLY A 73 8.96 6.29 3.55
N LEU A 74 8.79 5.28 2.72
CA LEU A 74 7.68 4.33 2.82
C LEU A 74 8.16 3.04 3.47
N SER A 75 7.36 2.48 4.37
CA SER A 75 7.66 1.20 5.01
C SER A 75 6.36 0.50 5.40
N GLY A 76 6.34 -0.79 5.28
CA GLY A 76 5.22 -1.63 5.67
C GLY A 76 5.25 -3.00 5.03
N ASN A 77 4.37 -3.87 5.49
CA ASN A 77 4.25 -5.24 5.05
C ASN A 77 3.01 -5.44 4.17
N SER A 78 2.94 -6.49 3.37
CA SER A 78 1.75 -6.95 2.65
C SER A 78 1.09 -5.84 1.78
N CYS A 79 -0.16 -5.51 2.01
CA CYS A 79 -0.88 -4.45 1.29
C CYS A 79 -0.17 -3.09 1.39
N VAL A 80 0.39 -2.77 2.56
CA VAL A 80 1.16 -1.54 2.78
C VAL A 80 2.49 -1.54 2.00
N ALA A 81 3.06 -2.70 1.74
CA ALA A 81 4.21 -2.86 0.85
C ALA A 81 3.82 -2.69 -0.62
N MET A 82 2.70 -3.31 -1.03
CA MET A 82 2.23 -3.29 -2.42
C MET A 82 1.91 -1.88 -2.90
N THR A 83 1.30 -1.05 -2.06
CA THR A 83 1.01 0.37 -2.36
C THR A 83 2.28 1.18 -2.61
N GLN A 84 3.40 0.86 -1.96
CA GLN A 84 4.66 1.59 -2.14
C GLN A 84 5.13 1.59 -3.60
N TRP A 85 4.95 0.49 -4.33
CA TRP A 85 5.31 0.39 -5.75
C TRP A 85 4.49 1.35 -6.63
N ARG A 86 3.20 1.51 -6.32
CA ARG A 86 2.29 2.40 -7.05
C ARG A 86 2.63 3.86 -6.79
N ILE A 87 2.92 4.21 -5.53
CA ILE A 87 3.36 5.56 -5.13
C ILE A 87 4.70 5.91 -5.80
N ALA A 88 5.70 5.03 -5.69
CA ALA A 88 7.01 5.26 -6.30
C ALA A 88 6.93 5.40 -7.83
N SER A 89 5.99 4.71 -8.48
CA SER A 89 5.71 4.84 -9.91
C SER A 89 5.25 6.26 -10.32
N GLN A 90 4.71 7.05 -9.38
CA GLN A 90 4.33 8.44 -9.61
C GLN A 90 5.50 9.41 -9.45
N GLN A 91 6.65 8.95 -8.93
CA GLN A 91 7.89 9.72 -8.75
C GLN A 91 7.74 10.98 -7.88
N PRO A 92 7.19 10.90 -6.64
CA PRO A 92 7.12 12.07 -5.78
C PRO A 92 8.53 12.57 -5.45
N PRO A 93 8.82 13.88 -5.65
CA PRO A 93 10.14 14.46 -5.45
C PRO A 93 10.72 14.27 -4.05
N HIS A 94 9.85 14.23 -3.04
CA HIS A 94 10.26 14.09 -1.64
C HIS A 94 10.30 12.64 -1.14
N LEU A 95 10.06 11.65 -2.01
CA LEU A 95 10.20 10.23 -1.67
C LEU A 95 11.68 9.83 -1.67
N ALA A 96 12.21 9.54 -0.49
CA ALA A 96 13.62 9.24 -0.29
C ALA A 96 13.97 7.75 -0.42
N CYS A 97 13.10 6.86 0.02
CA CYS A 97 13.34 5.40 0.00
C CYS A 97 12.06 4.60 0.22
N LEU A 98 12.14 3.31 -0.07
CA LEU A 98 11.09 2.33 0.15
C LEU A 98 11.61 1.14 0.97
N ALA A 99 10.76 0.61 1.84
CA ALA A 99 10.98 -0.64 2.56
C ALA A 99 9.71 -1.51 2.47
N PRO A 100 9.44 -2.11 1.32
CA PRO A 100 8.30 -2.98 1.10
C PRO A 100 8.62 -4.41 1.55
N TRP A 101 7.91 -4.90 2.55
CA TRP A 101 8.11 -6.24 3.08
C TRP A 101 6.98 -7.16 2.66
N GLU A 102 7.30 -8.33 2.10
CA GLU A 102 6.33 -9.35 1.69
C GLU A 102 5.21 -8.82 0.78
N GLY A 103 5.54 -7.87 -0.09
CA GLY A 103 4.61 -7.27 -1.05
C GLY A 103 4.72 -7.93 -2.42
N THR A 104 3.57 -8.25 -3.01
CA THR A 104 3.50 -8.73 -4.40
C THR A 104 3.60 -7.58 -5.39
N SER A 105 4.03 -7.89 -6.58
CA SER A 105 4.15 -6.93 -7.69
C SER A 105 3.01 -7.06 -8.70
N ASP A 106 2.65 -8.28 -9.02
CA ASP A 106 1.57 -8.67 -9.92
C ASP A 106 0.48 -9.37 -9.12
N ILE A 107 -0.56 -8.63 -8.73
CA ILE A 107 -1.63 -9.18 -7.90
C ILE A 107 -2.38 -10.31 -8.58
N TYR A 108 -2.48 -10.30 -9.91
CA TYR A 108 -3.16 -11.35 -10.65
C TYR A 108 -2.39 -12.68 -10.56
N ARG A 109 -1.09 -12.68 -10.90
CA ARG A 109 -0.29 -13.90 -10.97
C ARG A 109 0.25 -14.37 -9.62
N GLU A 110 0.51 -13.43 -8.71
CA GLU A 110 1.20 -13.71 -7.44
C GLU A 110 0.24 -13.89 -6.26
N SER A 111 -1.03 -13.45 -6.38
CA SER A 111 -2.00 -13.54 -5.30
C SER A 111 -3.31 -14.22 -5.68
N LEU A 112 -3.83 -13.96 -6.89
CA LEU A 112 -5.15 -14.46 -7.30
C LEU A 112 -5.09 -15.80 -8.03
N TYR A 113 -4.09 -15.98 -8.89
CA TYR A 113 -3.92 -17.15 -9.75
C TYR A 113 -2.48 -17.64 -9.77
N GLU A 114 -1.96 -18.04 -8.61
CA GLU A 114 -0.62 -18.60 -8.49
C GLU A 114 -0.49 -19.88 -9.32
N GLY A 115 0.39 -19.85 -10.33
CA GLY A 115 0.51 -20.96 -11.27
C GLY A 115 -0.76 -21.27 -12.07
N GLY A 116 -1.67 -20.32 -12.18
CA GLY A 116 -2.96 -20.48 -12.86
C GLY A 116 -4.06 -21.11 -11.99
N ILE A 117 -3.81 -21.32 -10.71
CA ILE A 117 -4.77 -21.92 -9.77
C ILE A 117 -5.42 -20.80 -8.95
N PRO A 118 -6.77 -20.69 -8.91
CA PRO A 118 -7.45 -19.64 -8.14
C PRO A 118 -7.17 -19.76 -6.63
N ALA A 119 -6.71 -18.68 -6.02
CA ALA A 119 -6.53 -18.56 -4.56
C ALA A 119 -7.86 -18.17 -3.90
N THR A 120 -8.74 -19.13 -3.67
CA THR A 120 -10.13 -18.89 -3.24
C THR A 120 -10.28 -18.50 -1.77
N THR A 121 -9.33 -18.84 -0.91
CA THR A 121 -9.45 -18.65 0.55
C THR A 121 -8.78 -17.37 1.02
N PHE A 122 -7.48 -17.23 0.80
CA PHE A 122 -6.68 -16.13 1.32
C PHE A 122 -7.13 -14.77 0.79
N VAL A 123 -7.28 -14.65 -0.52
CA VAL A 123 -7.68 -13.39 -1.18
C VAL A 123 -9.09 -12.97 -0.77
N GLY A 124 -10.00 -13.93 -0.64
CA GLY A 124 -11.35 -13.66 -0.13
C GLY A 124 -11.36 -13.15 1.32
N MET A 125 -10.41 -13.59 2.14
CA MET A 125 -10.24 -13.11 3.51
C MET A 125 -9.70 -11.68 3.55
N VAL A 126 -8.63 -11.40 2.83
CA VAL A 126 -7.99 -10.07 2.78
C VAL A 126 -8.95 -8.99 2.28
N ASN A 127 -9.75 -9.29 1.26
CA ASN A 127 -10.72 -8.31 0.73
C ASN A 127 -11.89 -8.01 1.69
N ARG A 128 -12.10 -8.81 2.73
CA ARG A 128 -13.14 -8.55 3.76
C ARG A 128 -12.68 -7.56 4.83
N GLU A 129 -11.38 -7.31 4.92
CA GLU A 129 -10.81 -6.42 5.94
C GLU A 129 -10.90 -4.94 5.54
N ALA A 130 -11.10 -4.64 4.25
CA ALA A 130 -11.34 -3.28 3.79
C ALA A 130 -12.75 -2.82 4.19
N VAL A 131 -12.82 -1.80 5.02
CA VAL A 131 -14.09 -1.23 5.51
C VAL A 131 -14.18 0.24 5.12
N GLY A 132 -15.21 0.59 4.36
CA GLY A 132 -15.51 1.96 3.95
C GLY A 132 -17.01 2.12 3.68
N GLU A 133 -17.47 3.36 3.58
CA GLU A 133 -18.90 3.68 3.34
C GLU A 133 -19.26 3.65 1.85
N ASN A 134 -18.29 3.73 0.96
CA ASN A 134 -18.46 3.81 -0.48
C ASN A 134 -18.01 2.51 -1.19
N TYR A 135 -17.83 2.59 -2.51
CA TYR A 135 -17.36 1.48 -3.30
C TYR A 135 -15.95 1.04 -2.86
N ILE A 136 -15.79 -0.26 -2.66
CA ILE A 136 -14.50 -0.91 -2.40
C ILE A 136 -14.22 -1.87 -3.54
N ASP A 137 -13.09 -1.67 -4.23
CA ASP A 137 -12.61 -2.56 -5.27
C ASP A 137 -12.25 -3.92 -4.69
N ASN A 138 -13.04 -4.92 -5.01
CA ASN A 138 -12.80 -6.30 -4.59
C ASN A 138 -12.10 -7.05 -5.71
N THR A 139 -10.78 -7.17 -5.61
CA THR A 139 -9.96 -7.82 -6.63
C THR A 139 -10.30 -9.30 -6.84
N ALA A 140 -10.74 -10.01 -5.79
CA ALA A 140 -11.17 -11.41 -5.91
C ALA A 140 -12.45 -11.54 -6.76
N MET A 141 -13.46 -10.70 -6.52
CA MET A 141 -14.66 -10.67 -7.35
C MET A 141 -14.38 -10.18 -8.77
N ASN A 142 -13.49 -9.19 -8.89
CA ASN A 142 -13.11 -8.66 -10.19
C ASN A 142 -12.26 -9.64 -11.01
N ALA A 143 -11.60 -10.62 -10.40
CA ALA A 143 -10.92 -11.69 -11.11
C ALA A 143 -11.90 -12.56 -11.94
N GLU A 144 -13.11 -12.78 -11.45
CA GLU A 144 -14.15 -13.47 -12.22
C GLU A 144 -14.66 -12.61 -13.39
N LYS A 145 -14.81 -11.31 -13.17
CA LYS A 145 -15.25 -10.35 -14.20
C LYS A 145 -14.20 -10.10 -15.26
N TYR A 146 -12.93 -10.10 -14.88
CA TYR A 146 -11.78 -9.85 -15.73
C TYR A 146 -10.82 -11.07 -15.72
N PRO A 147 -11.22 -12.19 -16.35
CA PRO A 147 -10.49 -13.46 -16.23
C PRO A 147 -9.15 -13.48 -16.97
N PHE A 148 -8.87 -12.46 -17.78
CA PHE A 148 -7.63 -12.36 -18.55
C PHE A 148 -6.79 -11.21 -18.04
N VAL A 149 -5.52 -11.48 -17.74
CA VAL A 149 -4.57 -10.49 -17.22
C VAL A 149 -4.31 -9.33 -18.19
N ASP A 150 -4.41 -9.56 -19.50
CA ASP A 150 -4.18 -8.53 -20.51
C ASP A 150 -5.42 -7.65 -20.75
N CYS A 151 -5.90 -6.99 -19.69
CA CYS A 151 -6.97 -6.01 -19.76
C CYS A 151 -6.59 -4.75 -18.97
N ASP A 152 -7.31 -3.65 -19.21
CA ASP A 152 -7.01 -2.35 -18.60
C ASP A 152 -7.11 -2.37 -17.07
N TYR A 153 -8.03 -3.18 -16.52
CA TYR A 153 -8.19 -3.32 -15.08
C TYR A 153 -6.92 -3.84 -14.39
N TRP A 154 -6.29 -4.91 -14.93
CA TRP A 154 -5.06 -5.44 -14.36
C TRP A 154 -3.84 -4.61 -14.70
N LYS A 155 -3.79 -4.02 -15.91
CA LYS A 155 -2.73 -3.10 -16.32
C LYS A 155 -2.65 -1.87 -15.42
N ASP A 156 -3.78 -1.33 -14.98
CA ASP A 156 -3.81 -0.22 -14.02
C ASP A 156 -3.16 -0.58 -12.68
N LYS A 157 -3.16 -1.87 -12.33
CA LYS A 157 -2.57 -2.37 -11.09
C LYS A 157 -1.10 -2.74 -11.19
N GLU A 158 -0.50 -2.68 -12.37
CA GLU A 158 0.92 -2.96 -12.57
C GLU A 158 1.79 -1.74 -12.20
N PRO A 159 2.83 -1.91 -11.37
CA PRO A 159 3.78 -0.84 -11.11
C PRO A 159 4.58 -0.46 -12.35
N LEU A 160 4.87 0.81 -12.51
CA LEU A 160 5.74 1.31 -13.59
C LEU A 160 7.21 1.17 -13.18
N TRP A 161 7.74 -0.04 -13.16
CA TRP A 161 9.07 -0.40 -12.65
C TRP A 161 10.19 0.52 -13.12
N LYS A 162 10.19 0.92 -14.39
CA LYS A 162 11.21 1.81 -14.98
C LYS A 162 11.21 3.22 -14.39
N LYS A 163 10.14 3.60 -13.69
CA LYS A 163 10.02 4.89 -13.02
C LYS A 163 10.47 4.86 -11.56
N ILE A 164 10.65 3.69 -10.99
CA ILE A 164 11.08 3.54 -9.59
C ILE A 164 12.59 3.69 -9.55
N THR A 165 13.08 4.80 -9.05
CA THR A 165 14.50 5.14 -8.98
C THR A 165 15.02 5.29 -7.55
N GLN A 166 14.13 5.28 -6.57
CA GLN A 166 14.47 5.39 -5.16
C GLN A 166 15.15 4.11 -4.66
N PRO A 167 16.04 4.22 -3.67
CA PRO A 167 16.58 3.07 -2.97
C PRO A 167 15.48 2.21 -2.39
N VAL A 168 15.59 0.89 -2.55
CA VAL A 168 14.66 -0.11 -2.03
C VAL A 168 15.44 -1.04 -1.10
N TYR A 169 14.92 -1.26 0.10
CA TYR A 169 15.48 -2.15 1.11
C TYR A 169 14.69 -3.43 1.22
#